data_4d5a880bc5f6722e2a44d3ee553c723b
#
_entry.id   4d5a880bc5f6722e2a44d3ee553c723b
#
_cell.length_a   1.000
_cell.length_b   1.000
_cell.length_c   1.000
_cell.angle_alpha   90.00
_cell.angle_beta   90.00
_cell.angle_gamma   90.00
#
_symmetry.space_group_name_H-M   'P 1'
#
loop_
_entity.id
_entity.type
_entity.pdbx_description
1 polymer ?
#
loop_
_entity_poly.entity_id
_entity_poly.type
_entity_poly.pdbx_seq_one_letter_code
_entity_poly.pdbx_strand_id
1 'polypeptide(L)'
;MKILHTSDWHIGKKLGAFDRTSEFRSAINELDDICTDQSIDAVLISGDIWDKGTPTPGLLDIGIDAMRQLSGDGNRAIIVIAGNHDSAPFFDVMSKILKPFNIHLVGYVKPPADGGIVRIESAGGKLAVGCIPFLRKGHVVDLMGDLSKSYGAYQETLKNIFETFARELSKDQADGAVTMLMSHATVNGASIGGGEWSLHTGQDYAIEAASFPSSVQYVAMGHIHKPQKIAGSSVPAEYAGTLLPLDFGERNDEKRVVIVEAVSGAPARIESIPLKVAQRRPLRRLTGNLDTILHEYEEELEALGHKYPDLDAESGPYFDIVVETDGPDTSLSDKIHQELGSVVKIQAKYHSEIVTSVSKLDQSDEESYKDYYRLEHGVEANDGLLDGFRQVAETASLQRQEELLEAEIESADAAN
;
A
#
# COMPACT_ATOMS: atom_id res chain seq x y z
N MET A 1 -18.97 -18.52 11.68
CA MET A 1 -18.98 -17.45 10.67
C MET A 1 -17.65 -17.43 9.97
N LYS A 2 -17.63 -17.34 8.63
CA LYS A 2 -16.42 -17.20 7.83
C LYS A 2 -16.34 -15.80 7.23
N ILE A 3 -15.23 -15.13 7.40
CA ILE A 3 -15.01 -13.76 6.94
C ILE A 3 -13.77 -13.75 6.04
N LEU A 4 -13.87 -13.07 4.90
CA LEU A 4 -12.72 -12.81 4.03
C LEU A 4 -12.14 -11.44 4.38
N HIS A 5 -10.83 -11.36 4.60
CA HIS A 5 -10.09 -10.11 4.79
C HIS A 5 -9.16 -9.87 3.59
N THR A 6 -9.27 -8.71 2.98
CA THR A 6 -8.45 -8.18 1.90
C THR A 6 -8.15 -6.69 2.15
N SER A 7 -7.17 -6.10 1.49
CA SER A 7 -6.82 -4.68 1.61
C SER A 7 -6.02 -4.19 0.40
N ASP A 8 -5.75 -2.91 0.37
CA ASP A 8 -4.76 -2.27 -0.51
C ASP A 8 -4.94 -2.68 -1.99
N TRP A 9 -6.16 -2.52 -2.50
CA TRP A 9 -6.47 -2.88 -3.89
C TRP A 9 -5.79 -1.98 -4.88
N HIS A 10 -5.68 -0.68 -4.59
CA HIS A 10 -5.07 0.34 -5.44
C HIS A 10 -5.55 0.30 -6.89
N ILE A 11 -6.86 0.15 -7.11
CA ILE A 11 -7.47 0.15 -8.44
C ILE A 11 -7.03 1.41 -9.20
N GLY A 12 -6.44 1.20 -10.39
CA GLY A 12 -5.89 2.26 -11.23
C GLY A 12 -4.38 2.47 -11.07
N LYS A 13 -3.71 1.73 -10.19
CA LYS A 13 -2.26 1.70 -10.12
C LYS A 13 -1.68 1.13 -11.41
N LYS A 14 -0.85 1.93 -12.06
CA LYS A 14 -0.08 1.51 -13.23
C LYS A 14 1.27 0.94 -12.80
N LEU A 15 1.82 0.08 -13.64
CA LEU A 15 3.20 -0.37 -13.52
C LEU A 15 4.01 0.28 -14.66
N GLY A 16 4.72 1.37 -14.36
CA GLY A 16 5.30 2.21 -15.40
C GLY A 16 4.23 2.79 -16.35
N ALA A 17 4.34 2.50 -17.63
CA ALA A 17 3.36 2.91 -18.65
C ALA A 17 2.16 1.94 -18.77
N PHE A 18 2.26 0.74 -18.18
CA PHE A 18 1.28 -0.34 -18.36
C PHE A 18 0.03 -0.10 -17.50
N ASP A 19 -1.13 -0.13 -18.15
CA ASP A 19 -2.42 -0.18 -17.48
C ASP A 19 -2.70 -1.61 -17.00
N ARG A 20 -3.19 -1.75 -15.79
CA ARG A 20 -3.44 -3.06 -15.15
C ARG A 20 -4.91 -3.30 -14.81
N THR A 21 -5.80 -2.53 -15.44
CA THR A 21 -7.24 -2.58 -15.17
C THR A 21 -7.81 -3.98 -15.36
N SER A 22 -7.39 -4.71 -16.39
CA SER A 22 -7.82 -6.10 -16.64
C SER A 22 -7.36 -7.07 -15.55
N GLU A 23 -6.14 -6.87 -15.02
CA GLU A 23 -5.61 -7.69 -13.93
C GLU A 23 -6.38 -7.45 -12.63
N PHE A 24 -6.71 -6.19 -12.30
CA PHE A 24 -7.55 -5.88 -11.14
C PHE A 24 -8.94 -6.51 -11.26
N ARG A 25 -9.58 -6.44 -12.43
CA ARG A 25 -10.87 -7.12 -12.66
C ARG A 25 -10.74 -8.63 -12.48
N SER A 26 -9.69 -9.24 -12.99
CA SER A 26 -9.44 -10.68 -12.82
C SER A 26 -9.21 -11.06 -11.36
N ALA A 27 -8.49 -10.22 -10.59
CA ALA A 27 -8.29 -10.44 -9.16
C ALA A 27 -9.60 -10.34 -8.37
N ILE A 28 -10.46 -9.38 -8.71
CA ILE A 28 -11.78 -9.22 -8.10
C ILE A 28 -12.67 -10.43 -8.41
N ASN A 29 -12.65 -10.95 -9.64
CA ASN A 29 -13.37 -12.16 -9.99
C ASN A 29 -12.90 -13.38 -9.19
N GLU A 30 -11.57 -13.53 -9.01
CA GLU A 30 -11.02 -14.58 -8.17
C GLU A 30 -11.46 -14.43 -6.69
N LEU A 31 -11.55 -13.20 -6.18
CA LEU A 31 -12.09 -12.95 -4.84
C LEU A 31 -13.55 -13.41 -4.71
N ASP A 32 -14.38 -13.17 -5.71
CA ASP A 32 -15.80 -13.57 -5.70
C ASP A 32 -15.95 -15.09 -5.79
N ASP A 33 -15.12 -15.75 -6.62
CA ASP A 33 -15.03 -17.21 -6.67
C ASP A 33 -14.67 -17.78 -5.29
N ILE A 34 -13.64 -17.22 -4.64
CA ILE A 34 -13.24 -17.61 -3.27
C ILE A 34 -14.37 -17.39 -2.29
N CYS A 35 -15.08 -16.25 -2.37
CA CYS A 35 -16.21 -15.96 -1.50
C CYS A 35 -17.32 -17.00 -1.65
N THR A 36 -17.57 -17.46 -2.86
CA THR A 36 -18.58 -18.46 -3.18
C THR A 36 -18.14 -19.86 -2.72
N ASP A 37 -16.95 -20.29 -3.10
CA ASP A 37 -16.39 -21.61 -2.78
C ASP A 37 -16.23 -21.84 -1.28
N GLN A 38 -15.83 -20.79 -0.56
CA GLN A 38 -15.63 -20.84 0.90
C GLN A 38 -16.90 -20.54 1.69
N SER A 39 -18.02 -20.17 1.02
CA SER A 39 -19.26 -19.75 1.69
C SER A 39 -19.01 -18.62 2.69
N ILE A 40 -18.41 -17.52 2.22
CA ILE A 40 -18.06 -16.36 3.04
C ILE A 40 -19.31 -15.58 3.46
N ASP A 41 -19.44 -15.31 4.76
CA ASP A 41 -20.55 -14.55 5.35
C ASP A 41 -20.39 -13.03 5.24
N ALA A 42 -19.14 -12.53 5.31
CA ALA A 42 -18.82 -11.11 5.21
C ALA A 42 -17.40 -10.89 4.64
N VAL A 43 -17.19 -9.73 4.02
CA VAL A 43 -15.86 -9.30 3.53
C VAL A 43 -15.42 -8.03 4.25
N LEU A 44 -14.19 -8.02 4.72
CA LEU A 44 -13.52 -6.86 5.30
C LEU A 44 -12.47 -6.36 4.31
N ILE A 45 -12.56 -5.07 3.95
CA ILE A 45 -11.58 -4.41 3.07
C ILE A 45 -10.90 -3.29 3.86
N SER A 46 -9.65 -3.52 4.25
CA SER A 46 -8.94 -2.67 5.20
C SER A 46 -8.23 -1.48 4.54
N GLY A 47 -8.91 -0.80 3.60
CA GLY A 47 -8.48 0.48 3.02
C GLY A 47 -7.78 0.38 1.67
N ASP A 48 -7.50 1.56 1.12
CA ASP A 48 -6.81 1.80 -0.14
C ASP A 48 -7.45 1.06 -1.33
N ILE A 49 -8.75 1.36 -1.55
CA ILE A 49 -9.50 0.81 -2.69
C ILE A 49 -8.98 1.35 -4.01
N TRP A 50 -8.72 2.65 -4.08
CA TRP A 50 -8.20 3.32 -5.26
C TRP A 50 -6.80 3.85 -5.03
N ASP A 51 -5.97 3.87 -6.09
CA ASP A 51 -4.61 4.44 -6.03
C ASP A 51 -4.62 5.96 -5.74
N LYS A 52 -5.74 6.63 -6.01
CA LYS A 52 -5.88 8.08 -5.79
C LYS A 52 -7.24 8.40 -5.17
N GLY A 53 -7.26 9.37 -4.26
CA GLY A 53 -8.48 9.81 -3.55
C GLY A 53 -9.57 10.40 -4.46
N THR A 54 -9.25 10.76 -5.70
CA THR A 54 -10.18 11.18 -6.75
C THR A 54 -10.01 10.30 -7.97
N PRO A 55 -10.55 9.06 -7.97
CA PRO A 55 -10.48 8.17 -9.12
C PRO A 55 -11.25 8.74 -10.32
N THR A 56 -10.83 8.41 -11.54
CA THR A 56 -11.61 8.73 -12.74
C THR A 56 -12.94 7.96 -12.72
N PRO A 57 -13.97 8.42 -13.46
CA PRO A 57 -15.27 7.71 -13.49
C PRO A 57 -15.17 6.22 -13.83
N GLY A 58 -14.25 5.84 -14.75
CA GLY A 58 -14.06 4.43 -15.11
C GLY A 58 -13.42 3.60 -13.98
N LEU A 59 -12.49 4.18 -13.22
CA LEU A 59 -11.89 3.50 -12.05
C LEU A 59 -12.87 3.43 -10.88
N LEU A 60 -13.70 4.46 -10.73
CA LEU A 60 -14.75 4.50 -9.73
C LEU A 60 -15.77 3.37 -9.99
N ASP A 61 -16.21 3.23 -11.23
CA ASP A 61 -17.11 2.17 -11.68
C ASP A 61 -16.57 0.77 -11.33
N ILE A 62 -15.28 0.51 -11.61
CA ILE A 62 -14.64 -0.77 -11.28
C ILE A 62 -14.72 -1.06 -9.78
N GLY A 63 -14.39 -0.10 -8.92
CA GLY A 63 -14.40 -0.32 -7.47
C GLY A 63 -15.81 -0.52 -6.91
N ILE A 64 -16.79 0.22 -7.43
CA ILE A 64 -18.20 0.06 -7.03
C ILE A 64 -18.74 -1.30 -7.50
N ASP A 65 -18.50 -1.67 -8.75
CA ASP A 65 -18.94 -2.96 -9.30
C ASP A 65 -18.28 -4.11 -8.55
N ALA A 66 -16.98 -3.99 -8.20
CA ALA A 66 -16.30 -4.97 -7.39
C ALA A 66 -16.97 -5.20 -6.03
N MET A 67 -17.26 -4.12 -5.30
CA MET A 67 -17.95 -4.22 -4.02
C MET A 67 -19.35 -4.80 -4.15
N ARG A 68 -20.10 -4.45 -5.21
CA ARG A 68 -21.42 -5.01 -5.48
C ARG A 68 -21.35 -6.49 -5.81
N GLN A 69 -20.42 -6.90 -6.68
CA GLN A 69 -20.18 -8.30 -7.04
C GLN A 69 -19.88 -9.12 -5.78
N LEU A 70 -18.91 -8.68 -4.98
CA LEU A 70 -18.55 -9.35 -3.72
C LEU A 70 -19.71 -9.39 -2.72
N SER A 71 -20.62 -8.41 -2.74
CA SER A 71 -21.79 -8.43 -1.87
C SER A 71 -22.86 -9.44 -2.33
N GLY A 72 -22.75 -9.99 -3.55
CA GLY A 72 -23.79 -10.84 -4.13
C GLY A 72 -25.13 -10.12 -4.16
N ASP A 73 -25.13 -8.87 -4.65
CA ASP A 73 -26.28 -7.95 -4.66
C ASP A 73 -26.94 -7.76 -3.27
N GLY A 74 -26.13 -7.71 -2.22
CA GLY A 74 -26.56 -7.43 -0.84
C GLY A 74 -26.75 -8.65 0.05
N ASN A 75 -26.54 -9.85 -0.46
CA ASN A 75 -26.63 -11.09 0.33
C ASN A 75 -25.47 -11.27 1.31
N ARG A 76 -24.31 -10.68 1.01
CA ARG A 76 -23.09 -10.71 1.82
C ARG A 76 -22.73 -9.29 2.25
N ALA A 77 -22.43 -9.09 3.52
CA ALA A 77 -21.99 -7.78 4.01
C ALA A 77 -20.57 -7.48 3.57
N ILE A 78 -20.34 -6.25 3.07
CA ILE A 78 -19.02 -5.71 2.78
C ILE A 78 -18.76 -4.55 3.72
N ILE A 79 -17.67 -4.60 4.48
CA ILE A 79 -17.25 -3.53 5.38
C ILE A 79 -15.93 -2.99 4.87
N VAL A 80 -15.87 -1.69 4.61
CA VAL A 80 -14.70 -1.02 4.02
C VAL A 80 -14.33 0.17 4.89
N ILE A 81 -13.08 0.27 5.27
CA ILE A 81 -12.53 1.49 5.88
C ILE A 81 -11.71 2.27 4.85
N ALA A 82 -11.59 3.58 5.00
CA ALA A 82 -10.72 4.36 4.13
C ALA A 82 -9.25 4.20 4.55
N GLY A 83 -8.37 4.02 3.56
CA GLY A 83 -6.93 4.08 3.72
C GLY A 83 -6.38 5.50 3.50
N ASN A 84 -5.04 5.61 3.39
CA ASN A 84 -4.39 6.90 3.17
C ASN A 84 -4.50 7.43 1.73
N HIS A 85 -4.73 6.55 0.76
CA HIS A 85 -5.01 6.91 -0.64
C HIS A 85 -6.47 7.26 -0.88
N ASP A 86 -7.39 6.81 -0.03
CA ASP A 86 -8.82 7.06 -0.19
C ASP A 86 -9.24 8.46 0.29
N SER A 87 -10.36 8.94 -0.24
CA SER A 87 -11.00 10.18 0.19
C SER A 87 -12.09 9.91 1.21
N ALA A 88 -11.85 10.24 2.47
CA ALA A 88 -12.83 10.06 3.53
C ALA A 88 -14.15 10.80 3.29
N PRO A 89 -14.18 12.06 2.78
CA PRO A 89 -15.44 12.72 2.38
C PRO A 89 -16.20 11.98 1.29
N PHE A 90 -15.47 11.39 0.33
CA PHE A 90 -16.07 10.58 -0.73
C PHE A 90 -16.72 9.32 -0.16
N PHE A 91 -16.08 8.63 0.78
CA PHE A 91 -16.64 7.48 1.48
C PHE A 91 -17.94 7.82 2.20
N ASP A 92 -18.04 8.98 2.85
CA ASP A 92 -19.27 9.42 3.53
C ASP A 92 -20.46 9.65 2.58
N VAL A 93 -20.18 10.12 1.36
CA VAL A 93 -21.22 10.27 0.31
C VAL A 93 -21.63 8.89 -0.22
N MET A 94 -20.67 8.08 -0.60
CA MET A 94 -20.90 6.75 -1.18
C MET A 94 -21.52 5.77 -0.19
N SER A 95 -21.22 5.90 1.10
CA SER A 95 -21.84 5.11 2.17
C SER A 95 -23.37 5.18 2.15
N LYS A 96 -23.94 6.35 1.87
CA LYS A 96 -25.39 6.55 1.79
C LYS A 96 -26.00 5.83 0.59
N ILE A 97 -25.24 5.75 -0.52
CA ILE A 97 -25.69 5.15 -1.79
C ILE A 97 -25.54 3.62 -1.74
N LEU A 98 -24.45 3.12 -1.14
CA LEU A 98 -24.11 1.70 -1.17
C LEU A 98 -24.68 0.90 0.00
N LYS A 99 -25.07 1.55 1.09
CA LYS A 99 -25.67 0.89 2.26
C LYS A 99 -26.88 -0.02 1.94
N PRO A 100 -27.80 0.34 1.00
CA PRO A 100 -28.91 -0.56 0.61
C PRO A 100 -28.43 -1.89 0.00
N PHE A 101 -27.19 -1.96 -0.51
CA PHE A 101 -26.57 -3.18 -1.03
C PHE A 101 -25.73 -3.92 0.02
N ASN A 102 -25.97 -3.65 1.31
CA ASN A 102 -25.20 -4.22 2.42
C ASN A 102 -23.69 -3.92 2.37
N ILE A 103 -23.33 -2.75 1.81
CA ILE A 103 -21.95 -2.26 1.69
C ILE A 103 -21.80 -1.07 2.63
N HIS A 104 -20.92 -1.21 3.62
CA HIS A 104 -20.71 -0.27 4.70
C HIS A 104 -19.34 0.40 4.54
N LEU A 105 -19.33 1.66 4.08
CA LEU A 105 -18.10 2.46 3.96
C LEU A 105 -17.91 3.35 5.19
N VAL A 106 -16.73 3.31 5.77
CA VAL A 106 -16.35 4.16 6.92
C VAL A 106 -15.13 4.98 6.54
N GLY A 107 -15.32 6.29 6.30
CA GLY A 107 -14.26 7.20 5.83
C GLY A 107 -13.45 7.83 6.96
N TYR A 108 -14.08 8.09 8.09
CA TYR A 108 -13.46 8.71 9.26
C TYR A 108 -13.57 7.83 10.49
N VAL A 109 -12.65 7.99 11.43
CA VAL A 109 -12.82 7.45 12.78
C VAL A 109 -14.02 8.13 13.43
N LYS A 110 -15.02 7.33 13.82
CA LYS A 110 -16.26 7.78 14.46
C LYS A 110 -16.39 7.13 15.83
N PRO A 111 -17.05 7.76 16.79
CA PRO A 111 -17.39 7.09 18.04
C PRO A 111 -18.14 5.77 17.79
N PRO A 112 -17.93 4.74 18.63
CA PRO A 112 -18.61 3.44 18.48
C PRO A 112 -20.14 3.54 18.33
N ALA A 113 -20.77 4.49 19.05
CA ALA A 113 -22.21 4.73 19.01
C ALA A 113 -22.69 5.42 17.71
N ASP A 114 -21.80 6.17 17.05
CA ASP A 114 -22.11 7.03 15.90
C ASP A 114 -21.67 6.41 14.57
N GLY A 115 -21.55 5.07 14.52
CA GLY A 115 -21.19 4.31 13.32
C GLY A 115 -19.72 3.93 13.22
N GLY A 116 -18.92 4.08 14.29
CA GLY A 116 -17.58 3.53 14.38
C GLY A 116 -17.56 2.00 14.47
N ILE A 117 -18.64 1.39 14.95
CA ILE A 117 -18.84 -0.07 14.93
C ILE A 117 -19.95 -0.41 13.95
N VAL A 118 -19.63 -1.24 12.95
CA VAL A 118 -20.60 -1.82 12.02
C VAL A 118 -21.09 -3.14 12.61
N ARG A 119 -22.39 -3.26 12.77
CA ARG A 119 -23.06 -4.47 13.29
C ARG A 119 -23.90 -5.08 12.19
N ILE A 120 -23.72 -6.35 11.93
CA ILE A 120 -24.48 -7.11 10.95
C ILE A 120 -24.96 -8.43 11.55
N GLU A 121 -26.08 -8.89 11.04
CA GLU A 121 -26.64 -10.19 11.36
C GLU A 121 -26.86 -10.96 10.06
N SER A 122 -26.36 -12.18 9.98
CA SER A 122 -26.45 -13.06 8.83
C SER A 122 -26.83 -14.47 9.27
N ALA A 123 -26.99 -15.38 8.32
CA ALA A 123 -27.18 -16.79 8.61
C ALA A 123 -26.02 -17.41 9.44
N GLY A 124 -24.80 -16.86 9.28
CA GLY A 124 -23.63 -17.27 10.06
C GLY A 124 -23.59 -16.75 11.50
N GLY A 125 -24.53 -15.86 11.89
CA GLY A 125 -24.61 -15.27 13.23
C GLY A 125 -24.45 -13.75 13.23
N LYS A 126 -24.12 -13.20 14.40
CA LYS A 126 -23.87 -11.76 14.60
C LYS A 126 -22.39 -11.43 14.44
N LEU A 127 -22.08 -10.34 13.77
CA LEU A 127 -20.74 -9.79 13.64
C LEU A 127 -20.74 -8.30 14.02
N ALA A 128 -19.79 -7.90 14.87
CA ALA A 128 -19.54 -6.50 15.21
C ALA A 128 -18.08 -6.15 14.88
N VAL A 129 -17.88 -5.18 14.00
CA VAL A 129 -16.56 -4.77 13.52
C VAL A 129 -16.30 -3.31 13.89
N GLY A 130 -15.27 -3.08 14.69
CA GLY A 130 -14.75 -1.75 14.95
C GLY A 130 -13.94 -1.26 13.76
N CYS A 131 -14.35 -0.13 13.18
CA CYS A 131 -13.81 0.43 11.95
C CYS A 131 -12.93 1.64 12.28
N ILE A 132 -11.62 1.52 12.09
CA ILE A 132 -10.63 2.56 12.37
C ILE A 132 -9.86 2.89 11.08
N PRO A 133 -10.41 3.79 10.23
CA PRO A 133 -9.76 4.28 9.02
C PRO A 133 -8.39 4.92 9.30
N PHE A 134 -7.63 5.18 8.23
CA PHE A 134 -6.35 5.87 8.32
C PHE A 134 -6.50 7.21 9.04
N LEU A 135 -5.78 7.38 10.14
CA LEU A 135 -5.83 8.58 10.98
C LEU A 135 -4.72 9.54 10.55
N ARG A 136 -5.08 10.64 9.90
CA ARG A 136 -4.13 11.70 9.55
C ARG A 136 -3.80 12.54 10.78
N LYS A 137 -2.53 12.93 10.97
CA LYS A 137 -2.09 13.75 12.11
C LYS A 137 -2.95 15.01 12.31
N GLY A 138 -3.36 15.70 11.23
CA GLY A 138 -4.24 16.86 11.32
C GLY A 138 -5.60 16.59 11.97
N HIS A 139 -6.18 15.39 11.78
CA HIS A 139 -7.46 15.02 12.39
C HIS A 139 -7.32 14.59 13.87
N VAL A 140 -6.12 14.23 14.32
CA VAL A 140 -5.85 13.95 15.75
C VAL A 140 -6.07 15.20 16.58
N VAL A 141 -5.69 16.37 16.04
CA VAL A 141 -5.87 17.68 16.70
C VAL A 141 -7.35 17.99 16.93
N ASP A 142 -8.21 17.70 15.94
CA ASP A 142 -9.65 17.95 16.02
C ASP A 142 -10.37 17.03 17.01
N LEU A 143 -9.87 15.81 17.22
CA LEU A 143 -10.46 14.81 18.11
C LEU A 143 -10.06 14.98 19.59
N MET A 144 -8.87 15.53 19.86
CA MET A 144 -8.23 15.50 21.18
C MET A 144 -7.93 16.90 21.77
N GLY A 145 -8.17 18.00 21.03
CA GLY A 145 -7.74 19.32 21.46
C GLY A 145 -6.22 19.48 21.51
N ASP A 146 -5.70 20.39 22.29
CA ASP A 146 -4.32 20.90 22.30
C ASP A 146 -3.18 19.88 22.64
N LEU A 147 -3.44 18.57 22.60
CA LEU A 147 -2.44 17.52 22.90
C LEU A 147 -1.46 17.23 21.75
N SER A 148 -1.48 18.02 20.67
CA SER A 148 -0.76 17.76 19.42
C SER A 148 0.75 18.01 19.44
N LYS A 149 1.36 18.31 20.58
CA LYS A 149 2.76 18.78 20.65
C LYS A 149 3.81 17.69 20.91
N SER A 150 3.47 16.40 20.97
CA SER A 150 4.46 15.35 21.21
C SER A 150 4.37 14.18 20.26
N TYR A 151 5.52 13.62 19.90
CA TYR A 151 5.73 12.41 19.09
C TYR A 151 4.94 11.19 19.57
N GLY A 152 4.62 11.09 20.86
CA GLY A 152 3.80 10.03 21.43
C GLY A 152 2.30 10.18 21.23
N ALA A 153 1.81 11.35 20.77
CA ALA A 153 0.39 11.63 20.70
C ALA A 153 -0.37 10.74 19.69
N TYR A 154 0.24 10.39 18.57
CA TYR A 154 -0.40 9.54 17.55
C TYR A 154 -0.60 8.11 18.06
N GLN A 155 0.44 7.49 18.61
CA GLN A 155 0.39 6.13 19.16
C GLN A 155 -0.59 6.04 20.33
N GLU A 156 -0.51 7.01 21.25
CA GLU A 156 -1.41 7.08 22.40
C GLU A 156 -2.86 7.29 21.98
N THR A 157 -3.09 8.14 20.96
CA THR A 157 -4.43 8.38 20.41
C THR A 157 -5.02 7.09 19.83
N LEU A 158 -4.26 6.36 18.98
CA LEU A 158 -4.74 5.11 18.41
C LEU A 158 -4.97 4.04 19.49
N LYS A 159 -4.08 3.95 20.48
CA LYS A 159 -4.27 3.06 21.62
C LYS A 159 -5.58 3.35 22.36
N ASN A 160 -5.86 4.62 22.67
CA ASN A 160 -7.10 5.04 23.35
C ASN A 160 -8.35 4.75 22.50
N ILE A 161 -8.23 4.90 21.17
CA ILE A 161 -9.29 4.52 20.23
C ILE A 161 -9.53 3.01 20.31
N PHE A 162 -8.49 2.18 20.18
CA PHE A 162 -8.60 0.72 20.30
C PHE A 162 -9.24 0.28 21.61
N GLU A 163 -8.83 0.86 22.74
CA GLU A 163 -9.41 0.55 24.07
C GLU A 163 -10.89 0.97 24.15
N THR A 164 -11.27 2.08 23.53
CA THR A 164 -12.66 2.56 23.51
C THR A 164 -13.53 1.62 22.68
N PHE A 165 -13.05 1.20 21.49
CA PHE A 165 -13.75 0.26 20.65
C PHE A 165 -13.85 -1.12 21.31
N ALA A 166 -12.78 -1.59 21.95
CA ALA A 166 -12.75 -2.86 22.65
C ALA A 166 -13.80 -2.95 23.75
N ARG A 167 -13.98 -1.86 24.53
CA ARG A 167 -15.02 -1.81 25.59
C ARG A 167 -16.43 -1.95 25.02
N GLU A 168 -16.71 -1.34 23.88
CA GLU A 168 -18.03 -1.47 23.24
C GLU A 168 -18.20 -2.87 22.60
N LEU A 169 -17.19 -3.35 21.88
CA LEU A 169 -17.19 -4.68 21.25
C LEU A 169 -17.35 -5.81 22.29
N SER A 170 -16.86 -5.62 23.51
CA SER A 170 -17.07 -6.61 24.60
C SER A 170 -18.55 -6.78 24.96
N LYS A 171 -19.37 -5.74 24.79
CA LYS A 171 -20.83 -5.84 24.99
C LYS A 171 -21.45 -6.65 23.86
N ASP A 172 -21.04 -6.41 22.61
CA ASP A 172 -21.50 -7.17 21.44
C ASP A 172 -21.11 -8.66 21.58
N GLN A 173 -19.90 -8.94 22.08
CA GLN A 173 -19.44 -10.31 22.35
C GLN A 173 -20.30 -11.01 23.42
N ALA A 174 -20.66 -10.28 24.49
CA ALA A 174 -21.55 -10.80 25.53
C ALA A 174 -22.94 -11.14 24.98
N ASP A 175 -23.38 -10.43 23.93
CA ASP A 175 -24.63 -10.68 23.19
C ASP A 175 -24.50 -11.76 22.09
N GLY A 176 -23.36 -12.47 22.07
CA GLY A 176 -23.10 -13.59 21.17
C GLY A 176 -22.54 -13.19 19.79
N ALA A 177 -22.09 -11.97 19.59
CA ALA A 177 -21.45 -11.57 18.35
C ALA A 177 -20.00 -12.03 18.24
N VAL A 178 -19.55 -12.33 17.02
CA VAL A 178 -18.13 -12.35 16.66
C VAL A 178 -17.66 -10.89 16.63
N THR A 179 -16.50 -10.60 17.22
CA THR A 179 -15.97 -9.25 17.34
C THR A 179 -14.60 -9.11 16.68
N MET A 180 -14.45 -8.10 15.84
CA MET A 180 -13.21 -7.82 15.11
C MET A 180 -12.88 -6.32 15.12
N LEU A 181 -11.63 -5.99 14.85
CA LEU A 181 -11.19 -4.63 14.52
C LEU A 181 -10.65 -4.59 13.10
N MET A 182 -10.88 -3.49 12.42
CA MET A 182 -10.21 -3.12 11.19
C MET A 182 -9.42 -1.85 11.42
N SER A 183 -8.18 -1.79 10.93
CA SER A 183 -7.41 -0.56 10.96
C SER A 183 -6.49 -0.45 9.74
N HIS A 184 -6.24 0.79 9.30
CA HIS A 184 -5.30 1.09 8.23
C HIS A 184 -4.16 1.91 8.82
N ALA A 185 -3.07 1.24 9.21
CA ALA A 185 -1.95 1.86 9.93
C ALA A 185 -0.68 0.99 9.85
N THR A 186 0.47 1.61 10.06
CA THR A 186 1.75 0.89 10.24
C THR A 186 1.85 0.31 11.64
N VAL A 187 2.32 -0.93 11.76
CA VAL A 187 2.71 -1.56 13.03
C VAL A 187 4.23 -1.67 13.11
N ASN A 188 4.82 -1.34 14.26
CA ASN A 188 6.25 -1.46 14.47
C ASN A 188 6.75 -2.88 14.20
N GLY A 189 7.85 -3.00 13.44
CA GLY A 189 8.42 -4.28 13.05
C GLY A 189 7.78 -4.94 11.83
N ALA A 190 6.75 -4.32 11.20
CA ALA A 190 6.22 -4.81 9.94
C ALA A 190 7.28 -4.69 8.82
N SER A 191 7.37 -5.72 7.98
CA SER A 191 8.20 -5.68 6.77
C SER A 191 7.51 -4.84 5.71
N ILE A 192 8.16 -3.76 5.27
CA ILE A 192 7.64 -2.85 4.25
C ILE A 192 8.02 -3.42 2.87
N GLY A 193 7.11 -3.33 1.89
CA GLY A 193 7.37 -3.63 0.49
C GLY A 193 8.14 -2.50 -0.21
N GLY A 194 7.92 -2.29 -1.48
CA GLY A 194 8.57 -1.20 -2.23
C GLY A 194 7.61 -0.10 -2.67
N GLY A 195 6.32 -0.30 -2.50
CA GLY A 195 5.27 0.57 -3.05
C GLY A 195 4.62 1.53 -2.05
N GLU A 196 4.89 1.39 -0.76
CA GLU A 196 4.30 2.23 0.28
C GLU A 196 4.94 3.62 0.35
N TRP A 197 4.15 4.61 0.71
CA TRP A 197 4.65 5.97 0.94
C TRP A 197 5.55 6.03 2.18
N SER A 198 6.83 6.30 1.96
CA SER A 198 7.85 6.37 3.02
C SER A 198 7.51 7.32 4.18
N LEU A 199 6.75 8.41 3.91
CA LEU A 199 6.27 9.36 4.92
C LEU A 199 5.26 8.73 5.90
N HIS A 200 4.46 7.77 5.46
CA HIS A 200 3.42 7.14 6.29
C HIS A 200 3.88 5.82 6.94
N THR A 201 4.98 5.26 6.48
CA THR A 201 5.60 4.05 7.05
C THR A 201 6.67 4.37 8.10
N GLY A 202 6.96 5.67 8.32
CA GLY A 202 7.90 6.12 9.34
C GLY A 202 7.46 5.80 10.77
N GLN A 203 8.40 5.76 11.70
CA GLN A 203 8.14 5.47 13.13
C GLN A 203 7.08 6.38 13.76
N ASP A 204 6.90 7.58 13.23
CA ASP A 204 5.93 8.57 13.70
C ASP A 204 4.46 8.15 13.54
N TYR A 205 4.17 7.24 12.60
CA TYR A 205 2.84 6.69 12.32
C TYR A 205 2.70 5.23 12.74
N ALA A 206 3.76 4.63 13.29
CA ALA A 206 3.75 3.23 13.66
C ALA A 206 3.15 3.04 15.06
N ILE A 207 2.37 1.98 15.23
CA ILE A 207 1.77 1.57 16.50
C ILE A 207 2.41 0.27 16.99
N GLU A 208 2.35 0.04 18.29
CA GLU A 208 2.81 -1.22 18.88
C GLU A 208 1.75 -2.32 18.72
N ALA A 209 2.15 -3.51 18.29
CA ALA A 209 1.26 -4.67 18.18
C ALA A 209 0.59 -5.02 19.51
N ALA A 210 1.26 -4.76 20.64
CA ALA A 210 0.73 -4.92 21.99
C ALA A 210 -0.44 -3.98 22.33
N SER A 211 -0.68 -2.95 21.51
CA SER A 211 -1.83 -2.04 21.66
C SER A 211 -3.15 -2.67 21.18
N PHE A 212 -3.10 -3.79 20.46
CA PHE A 212 -4.31 -4.46 20.03
C PHE A 212 -5.02 -5.13 21.22
N PRO A 213 -6.33 -4.87 21.38
CA PRO A 213 -7.07 -5.38 22.55
C PRO A 213 -7.29 -6.90 22.47
N SER A 214 -7.06 -7.58 23.58
CA SER A 214 -7.25 -9.03 23.70
C SER A 214 -8.71 -9.48 23.68
N SER A 215 -9.66 -8.53 23.74
CA SER A 215 -11.11 -8.82 23.78
C SER A 215 -11.73 -8.99 22.38
N VAL A 216 -11.00 -8.75 21.30
CA VAL A 216 -11.47 -9.04 19.95
C VAL A 216 -10.88 -10.37 19.45
N GLN A 217 -11.50 -10.97 18.44
CA GLN A 217 -11.09 -12.27 17.92
C GLN A 217 -10.10 -12.19 16.77
N TYR A 218 -10.06 -11.04 16.08
CA TYR A 218 -9.16 -10.77 14.96
C TYR A 218 -8.98 -9.28 14.72
N VAL A 219 -7.79 -8.88 14.24
CA VAL A 219 -7.51 -7.52 13.78
C VAL A 219 -7.12 -7.56 12.29
N ALA A 220 -7.96 -6.99 11.43
CA ALA A 220 -7.77 -6.90 9.99
C ALA A 220 -7.02 -5.60 9.66
N MET A 221 -5.75 -5.73 9.25
CA MET A 221 -4.89 -4.58 8.96
C MET A 221 -4.71 -4.35 7.46
N GLY A 222 -4.66 -3.07 7.05
CA GLY A 222 -4.20 -2.60 5.75
C GLY A 222 -3.07 -1.60 5.88
N HIS A 223 -2.58 -1.06 4.78
CA HIS A 223 -1.50 -0.10 4.64
C HIS A 223 -0.16 -0.73 4.22
N ILE A 224 0.17 -1.92 4.69
CA ILE A 224 1.40 -2.60 4.29
C ILE A 224 1.08 -3.60 3.19
N HIS A 225 1.69 -3.41 2.03
CA HIS A 225 1.44 -4.17 0.80
C HIS A 225 1.89 -5.62 0.88
N LYS A 226 2.88 -5.90 1.75
CA LYS A 226 3.39 -7.25 1.97
C LYS A 226 2.49 -8.04 2.90
N PRO A 227 1.89 -9.16 2.43
CA PRO A 227 1.08 -10.04 3.27
C PRO A 227 1.91 -10.60 4.42
N GLN A 228 1.48 -10.39 5.66
CA GLN A 228 2.22 -10.87 6.84
C GLN A 228 1.37 -10.94 8.10
N LYS A 229 1.75 -11.84 9.00
CA LYS A 229 1.23 -11.89 10.37
C LYS A 229 1.93 -10.84 11.21
N ILE A 230 1.20 -10.23 12.12
CA ILE A 230 1.73 -9.22 13.04
C ILE A 230 2.21 -9.94 14.32
N ALA A 231 3.53 -9.96 14.49
CA ALA A 231 4.14 -10.53 15.68
C ALA A 231 3.93 -9.64 16.91
N GLY A 232 3.85 -10.23 18.09
CA GLY A 232 3.70 -9.50 19.35
C GLY A 232 2.27 -9.03 19.67
N SER A 233 1.30 -9.30 18.80
CA SER A 233 -0.12 -9.11 19.10
C SER A 233 -0.66 -10.17 20.03
N SER A 234 -1.55 -9.80 20.96
CA SER A 234 -2.25 -10.70 21.86
C SER A 234 -3.37 -11.51 21.20
N VAL A 235 -3.79 -11.10 20.01
CA VAL A 235 -4.82 -11.72 19.17
C VAL A 235 -4.30 -11.90 17.75
N PRO A 236 -4.85 -12.84 16.96
CA PRO A 236 -4.49 -12.93 15.54
C PRO A 236 -4.70 -11.58 14.84
N ALA A 237 -3.64 -11.09 14.20
CA ALA A 237 -3.65 -9.84 13.45
C ALA A 237 -2.78 -10.00 12.20
N GLU A 238 -3.30 -9.61 11.04
CA GLU A 238 -2.58 -9.77 9.78
C GLU A 238 -2.78 -8.57 8.85
N TYR A 239 -1.74 -8.26 8.08
CA TYR A 239 -1.86 -7.52 6.84
C TYR A 239 -2.23 -8.49 5.72
N ALA A 240 -3.35 -8.24 5.05
CA ALA A 240 -3.75 -9.03 3.88
C ALA A 240 -2.80 -8.77 2.70
N GLY A 241 -2.32 -7.53 2.58
CA GLY A 241 -1.49 -7.04 1.49
C GLY A 241 -2.31 -6.73 0.24
N THR A 242 -1.62 -6.33 -0.83
CA THR A 242 -2.22 -5.97 -2.12
C THR A 242 -2.69 -7.20 -2.91
N LEU A 243 -3.67 -7.00 -3.81
CA LEU A 243 -4.16 -8.07 -4.69
C LEU A 243 -3.12 -8.50 -5.74
N LEU A 244 -2.34 -7.55 -6.22
CA LEU A 244 -1.31 -7.73 -7.25
C LEU A 244 0.00 -7.11 -6.74
N PRO A 245 1.17 -7.58 -7.19
CA PRO A 245 2.41 -6.85 -6.95
C PRO A 245 2.35 -5.48 -7.63
N LEU A 246 2.47 -4.39 -6.89
CA LEU A 246 2.34 -3.03 -7.41
C LEU A 246 3.69 -2.40 -7.79
N ASP A 247 4.77 -2.96 -7.28
CA ASP A 247 6.15 -2.51 -7.50
C ASP A 247 7.12 -3.70 -7.54
N PHE A 248 8.29 -3.52 -8.19
CA PHE A 248 9.32 -4.57 -8.25
C PHE A 248 9.92 -4.95 -6.88
N GLY A 249 9.75 -4.13 -5.85
CA GLY A 249 10.05 -4.49 -4.47
C GLY A 249 9.17 -5.64 -3.96
N GLU A 250 7.95 -5.75 -4.47
CA GLU A 250 6.96 -6.77 -4.11
C GLU A 250 7.04 -8.05 -4.97
N ARG A 251 8.00 -8.16 -5.90
CA ARG A 251 8.10 -9.26 -6.88
C ARG A 251 8.19 -10.66 -6.28
N ASN A 252 8.62 -10.75 -5.03
CA ASN A 252 8.77 -12.02 -4.31
C ASN A 252 7.64 -12.26 -3.30
N ASP A 253 6.66 -11.36 -3.20
CA ASP A 253 5.56 -11.51 -2.26
C ASP A 253 4.50 -12.45 -2.82
N GLU A 254 4.09 -13.42 -2.03
CA GLU A 254 2.93 -14.24 -2.35
C GLU A 254 1.65 -13.48 -1.99
N LYS A 255 0.98 -12.91 -3.00
CA LYS A 255 -0.29 -12.20 -2.80
C LYS A 255 -1.40 -13.17 -2.44
N ARG A 256 -2.22 -12.80 -1.43
CA ARG A 256 -3.20 -13.70 -0.83
C ARG A 256 -4.38 -12.93 -0.25
N VAL A 257 -5.42 -13.65 0.09
CA VAL A 257 -6.48 -13.19 1.00
C VAL A 257 -6.43 -14.00 2.31
N VAL A 258 -7.02 -13.47 3.35
CA VAL A 258 -7.10 -14.12 4.66
C VAL A 258 -8.53 -14.55 4.91
N ILE A 259 -8.75 -15.81 5.26
CA ILE A 259 -10.02 -16.36 5.71
C ILE A 259 -9.99 -16.48 7.22
N VAL A 260 -10.95 -15.84 7.88
CA VAL A 260 -11.11 -15.84 9.32
C VAL A 260 -12.37 -16.65 9.67
N GLU A 261 -12.20 -17.81 10.27
CA GLU A 261 -13.30 -18.59 10.80
C GLU A 261 -13.43 -18.32 12.29
N ALA A 262 -14.54 -17.75 12.72
CA ALA A 262 -14.75 -17.32 14.10
C ALA A 262 -16.13 -17.71 14.63
N VAL A 263 -16.14 -18.03 15.92
CA VAL A 263 -17.34 -18.26 16.71
C VAL A 263 -17.26 -17.37 17.95
N SER A 264 -18.36 -16.75 18.34
CA SER A 264 -18.37 -15.84 19.50
C SER A 264 -17.74 -16.51 20.73
N GLY A 265 -16.87 -15.77 21.41
CA GLY A 265 -16.20 -16.21 22.63
C GLY A 265 -15.09 -17.27 22.45
N ALA A 266 -14.75 -17.65 21.21
CA ALA A 266 -13.65 -18.59 20.93
C ALA A 266 -12.56 -17.92 20.07
N PRO A 267 -11.30 -18.36 20.13
CA PRO A 267 -10.24 -17.89 19.24
C PRO A 267 -10.58 -18.15 17.78
N ALA A 268 -10.27 -17.17 16.91
CA ALA A 268 -10.46 -17.33 15.47
C ALA A 268 -9.42 -18.29 14.86
N ARG A 269 -9.84 -19.07 13.88
CA ARG A 269 -8.96 -19.84 12.99
C ARG A 269 -8.65 -19.01 11.76
N ILE A 270 -7.38 -18.91 11.42
CA ILE A 270 -6.91 -18.11 10.29
C ILE A 270 -6.32 -19.03 9.24
N GLU A 271 -6.76 -18.84 8.00
CA GLU A 271 -6.26 -19.52 6.81
C GLU A 271 -5.94 -18.48 5.73
N SER A 272 -4.95 -18.73 4.90
CA SER A 272 -4.59 -17.85 3.79
C SER A 272 -4.79 -18.58 2.47
N ILE A 273 -5.38 -17.90 1.48
CA ILE A 273 -5.57 -18.41 0.13
C ILE A 273 -4.75 -17.56 -0.83
N PRO A 274 -3.71 -18.11 -1.47
CA PRO A 274 -2.91 -17.41 -2.48
C PRO A 274 -3.76 -17.02 -3.68
N LEU A 275 -3.53 -15.84 -4.23
CA LEU A 275 -4.19 -15.34 -5.43
C LEU A 275 -3.46 -15.84 -6.68
N LYS A 276 -4.15 -16.64 -7.50
CA LYS A 276 -3.60 -17.21 -8.74
C LYS A 276 -3.36 -16.14 -9.80
N VAL A 277 -4.24 -15.14 -9.89
CA VAL A 277 -4.10 -14.02 -10.83
C VAL A 277 -2.79 -13.28 -10.64
N ALA A 278 -2.37 -13.05 -9.40
CA ALA A 278 -1.09 -12.39 -9.11
C ALA A 278 0.13 -13.18 -9.63
N GLN A 279 -0.01 -14.49 -9.81
CA GLN A 279 1.06 -15.38 -10.31
C GLN A 279 1.09 -15.47 -11.83
N ARG A 280 0.03 -15.04 -12.55
CA ARG A 280 -0.06 -15.14 -14.01
C ARG A 280 0.77 -14.09 -14.72
N ARG A 281 0.93 -12.90 -14.13
CA ARG A 281 1.80 -11.82 -14.62
C ARG A 281 2.82 -11.41 -13.56
N PRO A 282 3.81 -12.26 -13.28
CA PRO A 282 4.81 -11.98 -12.25
C PRO A 282 5.74 -10.84 -12.67
N LEU A 283 6.29 -10.15 -11.68
CA LEU A 283 7.35 -9.17 -11.89
C LEU A 283 8.71 -9.89 -11.89
N ARG A 284 9.53 -9.62 -12.88
CA ARG A 284 10.86 -10.21 -13.05
C ARG A 284 11.93 -9.15 -13.20
N ARG A 285 13.05 -9.34 -12.55
CA ARG A 285 14.24 -8.50 -12.78
C ARG A 285 15.30 -9.37 -13.44
N LEU A 286 15.73 -8.95 -14.63
CA LEU A 286 16.83 -9.59 -15.37
C LEU A 286 18.06 -8.70 -15.30
N THR A 287 19.23 -9.30 -15.03
CA THR A 287 20.48 -8.54 -14.84
C THR A 287 21.62 -9.26 -15.54
N GLY A 288 22.35 -8.56 -16.40
CA GLY A 288 23.51 -9.10 -17.11
C GLY A 288 23.83 -8.33 -18.37
N ASN A 289 24.66 -8.89 -19.23
CA ASN A 289 24.82 -8.39 -20.59
C ASN A 289 23.57 -8.70 -21.44
N LEU A 290 23.45 -8.09 -22.62
CA LEU A 290 22.26 -8.20 -23.45
C LEU A 290 21.95 -9.67 -23.83
N ASP A 291 22.97 -10.47 -24.19
CA ASP A 291 22.75 -11.87 -24.59
C ASP A 291 22.23 -12.72 -23.44
N THR A 292 22.74 -12.51 -22.23
CA THR A 292 22.25 -13.18 -21.01
C THR A 292 20.79 -12.81 -20.73
N ILE A 293 20.47 -11.53 -20.83
CA ILE A 293 19.10 -11.05 -20.60
C ILE A 293 18.11 -11.63 -21.61
N LEU A 294 18.48 -11.69 -22.90
CA LEU A 294 17.65 -12.30 -23.94
C LEU A 294 17.38 -13.78 -23.67
N HIS A 295 18.40 -14.52 -23.26
CA HIS A 295 18.26 -15.94 -22.92
C HIS A 295 17.35 -16.14 -21.68
N GLU A 296 17.59 -15.41 -20.59
CA GLU A 296 16.75 -15.49 -19.37
C GLU A 296 15.30 -15.07 -19.66
N TYR A 297 15.08 -14.09 -20.54
CA TYR A 297 13.76 -13.66 -20.97
C TYR A 297 12.99 -14.80 -21.66
N GLU A 298 13.63 -15.51 -22.60
CA GLU A 298 13.02 -16.64 -23.29
C GLU A 298 12.69 -17.78 -22.33
N GLU A 299 13.60 -18.11 -21.39
CA GLU A 299 13.36 -19.11 -20.35
C GLU A 299 12.17 -18.78 -19.46
N GLU A 300 12.03 -17.50 -19.02
CA GLU A 300 10.90 -17.05 -18.20
C GLU A 300 9.57 -17.14 -18.96
N LEU A 301 9.55 -16.78 -20.24
CA LEU A 301 8.35 -16.91 -21.09
C LEU A 301 7.95 -18.37 -21.29
N GLU A 302 8.92 -19.26 -21.56
CA GLU A 302 8.67 -20.67 -21.73
C GLU A 302 8.15 -21.31 -20.44
N ALA A 303 8.78 -21.04 -19.31
CA ALA A 303 8.35 -21.53 -18.00
C ALA A 303 6.94 -21.09 -17.65
N LEU A 304 6.60 -19.82 -17.93
CA LEU A 304 5.27 -19.29 -17.67
C LEU A 304 4.23 -19.90 -18.62
N GLY A 305 4.55 -20.06 -19.91
CA GLY A 305 3.71 -20.70 -20.91
C GLY A 305 3.40 -22.17 -20.58
N HIS A 306 4.37 -22.92 -20.05
CA HIS A 306 4.14 -24.27 -19.55
C HIS A 306 3.19 -24.29 -18.34
N LYS A 307 3.31 -23.30 -17.43
CA LYS A 307 2.46 -23.21 -16.23
C LYS A 307 1.04 -22.72 -16.54
N TYR A 308 0.90 -21.82 -17.52
CA TYR A 308 -0.35 -21.19 -17.91
C TYR A 308 -0.50 -21.20 -19.45
N PRO A 309 -0.92 -22.33 -20.05
CA PRO A 309 -1.00 -22.47 -21.50
C PRO A 309 -2.02 -21.56 -22.20
N ASP A 310 -2.89 -20.94 -21.45
CA ASP A 310 -3.93 -20.02 -21.91
C ASP A 310 -3.47 -18.54 -21.94
N LEU A 311 -2.24 -18.24 -21.51
CA LEU A 311 -1.70 -16.89 -21.62
C LEU A 311 -1.31 -16.57 -23.06
N ASP A 312 -1.69 -15.38 -23.52
CA ASP A 312 -1.22 -14.82 -24.78
C ASP A 312 0.15 -14.11 -24.60
N ALA A 313 0.76 -13.73 -25.72
CA ALA A 313 2.05 -13.05 -25.70
C ALA A 313 2.05 -11.68 -24.99
N GLU A 314 0.85 -11.04 -24.89
CA GLU A 314 0.69 -9.74 -24.20
C GLU A 314 0.50 -9.92 -22.69
N SER A 315 0.26 -11.14 -22.24
CA SER A 315 -0.02 -11.51 -20.85
C SER A 315 1.21 -12.05 -20.11
N GLY A 316 2.40 -11.96 -20.69
CA GLY A 316 3.67 -12.39 -20.09
C GLY A 316 4.10 -11.56 -18.87
N PRO A 317 5.23 -11.92 -18.24
CA PRO A 317 5.79 -11.20 -17.09
C PRO A 317 6.04 -9.73 -17.40
N TYR A 318 6.08 -8.91 -16.36
CA TYR A 318 6.63 -7.55 -16.45
C TYR A 318 8.11 -7.57 -16.07
N PHE A 319 8.93 -6.81 -16.81
CA PHE A 319 10.38 -6.87 -16.65
C PHE A 319 10.97 -5.52 -16.18
N ASP A 320 11.86 -5.59 -15.20
CA ASP A 320 12.84 -4.56 -14.82
C ASP A 320 14.21 -5.05 -15.29
N ILE A 321 14.79 -4.39 -16.28
CA ILE A 321 16.00 -4.81 -16.96
C ILE A 321 17.20 -4.01 -16.45
N VAL A 322 18.23 -4.69 -15.97
CA VAL A 322 19.50 -4.08 -15.57
C VAL A 322 20.60 -4.59 -16.50
N VAL A 323 20.97 -3.79 -17.49
CA VAL A 323 21.98 -4.18 -18.48
C VAL A 323 23.37 -3.78 -18.03
N GLU A 324 24.28 -4.73 -17.97
CA GLU A 324 25.70 -4.47 -17.75
C GLU A 324 26.38 -4.14 -19.09
N THR A 325 26.95 -2.95 -19.18
CA THR A 325 27.62 -2.42 -20.38
C THR A 325 29.01 -1.89 -20.06
N ASP A 326 29.88 -1.85 -21.05
CA ASP A 326 31.24 -1.28 -20.91
C ASP A 326 31.24 0.26 -20.84
N GLY A 327 30.11 0.89 -21.16
CA GLY A 327 29.93 2.33 -21.15
C GLY A 327 28.53 2.78 -21.58
N PRO A 328 28.26 4.08 -21.67
CA PRO A 328 26.97 4.60 -22.09
C PRO A 328 26.62 4.18 -23.51
N ASP A 329 25.44 3.56 -23.70
CA ASP A 329 24.86 3.24 -25.01
C ASP A 329 23.48 3.89 -25.15
N THR A 330 23.40 4.95 -25.94
CA THR A 330 22.14 5.68 -26.18
C THR A 330 21.12 4.88 -26.99
N SER A 331 21.54 3.81 -27.67
CA SER A 331 20.66 2.92 -28.45
C SER A 331 20.13 1.73 -27.64
N LEU A 332 20.59 1.55 -26.40
CA LEU A 332 20.29 0.38 -25.58
C LEU A 332 18.79 0.23 -25.32
N SER A 333 18.11 1.32 -24.99
CA SER A 333 16.67 1.30 -24.74
C SER A 333 15.89 0.82 -25.98
N ASP A 334 16.24 1.33 -27.15
CA ASP A 334 15.56 0.97 -28.40
C ASP A 334 15.79 -0.50 -28.74
N LYS A 335 17.03 -1.01 -28.58
CA LYS A 335 17.37 -2.42 -28.80
C LYS A 335 16.54 -3.33 -27.87
N ILE A 336 16.46 -2.99 -26.58
CA ILE A 336 15.72 -3.78 -25.62
C ILE A 336 14.22 -3.79 -25.96
N HIS A 337 13.62 -2.64 -26.27
CA HIS A 337 12.20 -2.58 -26.62
C HIS A 337 11.85 -3.24 -27.97
N GLN A 338 12.82 -3.44 -28.87
CA GLN A 338 12.62 -4.21 -30.11
C GLN A 338 12.58 -5.73 -29.88
N GLU A 339 13.35 -6.24 -28.93
CA GLU A 339 13.51 -7.66 -28.68
C GLU A 339 12.63 -8.17 -27.51
N LEU A 340 12.35 -7.31 -26.50
CA LEU A 340 11.66 -7.69 -25.30
C LEU A 340 10.31 -6.99 -25.14
N GLY A 341 9.27 -7.76 -24.84
CA GLY A 341 7.94 -7.26 -24.49
C GLY A 341 7.79 -6.98 -23.00
N SER A 342 6.78 -6.16 -22.63
CA SER A 342 6.39 -5.87 -21.23
C SER A 342 7.53 -5.33 -20.36
N VAL A 343 8.47 -4.60 -20.96
CA VAL A 343 9.57 -3.96 -20.23
C VAL A 343 9.07 -2.67 -19.56
N VAL A 344 9.15 -2.63 -18.25
CA VAL A 344 8.68 -1.51 -17.41
C VAL A 344 9.80 -0.51 -17.14
N LYS A 345 11.01 -1.00 -16.92
CA LYS A 345 12.16 -0.20 -16.55
C LYS A 345 13.43 -0.77 -17.16
N ILE A 346 14.31 0.13 -17.63
CA ILE A 346 15.64 -0.23 -18.13
C ILE A 346 16.65 0.62 -17.37
N GLN A 347 17.69 -0.03 -16.87
CA GLN A 347 18.83 0.59 -16.20
C GLN A 347 20.12 0.09 -16.84
N ALA A 348 21.00 0.99 -17.25
CA ALA A 348 22.36 0.64 -17.63
C ALA A 348 23.24 0.65 -16.38
N LYS A 349 24.02 -0.43 -16.17
CA LYS A 349 25.03 -0.52 -15.13
C LYS A 349 26.37 -0.71 -15.82
N TYR A 350 27.24 0.26 -15.69
CA TYR A 350 28.61 0.17 -16.20
C TYR A 350 29.60 0.38 -15.08
N HIS A 351 30.73 -0.31 -15.19
CA HIS A 351 31.83 -0.12 -14.29
C HIS A 351 32.55 1.20 -14.68
N SER A 352 32.19 2.28 -14.00
CA SER A 352 33.11 3.41 -13.97
C SER A 352 34.23 3.02 -13.02
N GLU A 353 35.48 2.91 -13.48
CA GLU A 353 36.62 3.01 -12.60
C GLU A 353 36.50 4.37 -11.91
N ILE A 354 35.99 4.38 -10.68
CA ILE A 354 36.01 5.56 -9.85
C ILE A 354 37.48 5.84 -9.58
N VAL A 355 38.09 6.71 -10.39
CA VAL A 355 39.29 7.40 -10.01
C VAL A 355 38.92 8.26 -8.81
N THR A 356 38.99 7.68 -7.63
CA THR A 356 38.91 8.42 -6.37
C THR A 356 40.19 9.27 -6.30
N SER A 357 40.17 10.40 -6.99
CA SER A 357 41.15 11.43 -6.78
C SER A 357 40.43 12.69 -6.28
N VAL A 358 40.85 13.11 -5.14
CA VAL A 358 40.93 14.49 -4.68
C VAL A 358 39.86 14.94 -3.66
N SER A 359 40.39 15.35 -2.54
CA SER A 359 39.86 16.28 -1.54
C SER A 359 38.77 17.24 -2.07
N LYS A 360 37.49 16.93 -1.76
CA LYS A 360 36.28 17.71 -2.15
C LYS A 360 36.03 18.92 -1.23
N LEU A 361 37.04 19.54 -0.69
CA LEU A 361 36.86 20.64 0.30
C LEU A 361 36.77 22.03 -0.35
N ASP A 362 37.01 22.18 -1.67
CA ASP A 362 37.07 23.48 -2.34
C ASP A 362 36.27 23.55 -3.67
N GLN A 363 35.40 22.60 -3.98
CA GLN A 363 34.56 22.67 -5.18
C GLN A 363 33.22 23.40 -4.92
N SER A 364 32.81 24.21 -5.88
CA SER A 364 31.48 24.82 -5.83
C SER A 364 30.38 23.76 -5.99
N ASP A 365 29.16 24.04 -5.49
CA ASP A 365 28.01 23.15 -5.62
C ASP A 365 27.70 22.82 -7.07
N GLU A 366 27.91 23.76 -8.00
CA GLU A 366 27.77 23.56 -9.44
C GLU A 366 28.80 22.60 -10.02
N GLU A 367 30.06 22.67 -9.59
CA GLU A 367 31.10 21.75 -10.04
C GLU A 367 30.82 20.34 -9.49
N SER A 368 30.38 20.25 -8.24
CA SER A 368 29.95 18.99 -7.63
C SER A 368 28.77 18.36 -8.37
N TYR A 369 27.81 19.18 -8.82
CA TYR A 369 26.68 18.72 -9.64
C TYR A 369 27.12 18.27 -11.03
N LYS A 370 28.03 18.98 -11.71
CA LYS A 370 28.60 18.56 -13.00
C LYS A 370 29.31 17.21 -12.89
N ASP A 371 30.12 17.04 -11.84
CA ASP A 371 30.82 15.78 -11.58
C ASP A 371 29.84 14.63 -11.27
N TYR A 372 28.83 14.89 -10.46
CA TYR A 372 27.78 13.93 -10.17
C TYR A 372 27.00 13.54 -11.43
N TYR A 373 26.57 14.54 -12.22
CA TYR A 373 25.80 14.29 -13.44
C TYR A 373 26.62 13.49 -14.47
N ARG A 374 27.90 13.83 -14.63
CA ARG A 374 28.82 13.08 -15.49
C ARG A 374 29.06 11.65 -15.00
N LEU A 375 29.16 11.46 -13.69
CA LEU A 375 29.31 10.13 -13.08
C LEU A 375 28.05 9.27 -13.26
N GLU A 376 26.88 9.84 -13.07
CA GLU A 376 25.60 9.10 -13.08
C GLU A 376 25.10 8.83 -14.52
N HIS A 377 25.33 9.76 -15.45
CA HIS A 377 24.79 9.71 -16.80
C HIS A 377 25.85 9.49 -17.90
N GLY A 378 27.13 9.53 -17.58
CA GLY A 378 28.24 9.33 -18.52
C GLY A 378 28.44 10.44 -19.56
N VAL A 379 27.69 11.56 -19.44
CA VAL A 379 27.74 12.72 -20.34
C VAL A 379 27.79 14.00 -19.53
N GLU A 380 28.30 15.09 -20.14
CA GLU A 380 28.32 16.40 -19.49
C GLU A 380 26.90 16.98 -19.38
N ALA A 381 26.63 17.66 -18.25
CA ALA A 381 25.38 18.38 -18.07
C ALA A 381 25.31 19.56 -19.08
N ASN A 382 24.20 19.65 -19.81
CA ASN A 382 23.99 20.74 -20.74
C ASN A 382 23.62 22.06 -20.01
N ASP A 383 23.72 23.20 -20.72
CA ASP A 383 23.48 24.53 -20.15
C ASP A 383 22.09 24.66 -19.50
N GLY A 384 21.05 24.06 -20.11
CA GLY A 384 19.68 24.10 -19.56
C GLY A 384 19.54 23.38 -18.24
N LEU A 385 20.26 22.27 -18.05
CA LEU A 385 20.30 21.55 -16.77
C LEU A 385 21.07 22.32 -15.70
N LEU A 386 22.17 22.99 -16.10
CA LEU A 386 22.96 23.82 -15.19
C LEU A 386 22.19 25.06 -14.74
N ASP A 387 21.41 25.67 -15.64
CA ASP A 387 20.53 26.79 -15.30
C ASP A 387 19.42 26.35 -14.34
N GLY A 388 18.81 25.18 -14.57
CA GLY A 388 17.84 24.61 -13.65
C GLY A 388 18.44 24.31 -12.27
N PHE A 389 19.66 23.75 -12.22
CA PHE A 389 20.35 23.49 -10.97
C PHE A 389 20.63 24.80 -10.20
N ARG A 390 21.12 25.87 -10.88
CA ARG A 390 21.35 27.17 -10.25
C ARG A 390 20.09 27.75 -9.62
N GLN A 391 18.95 27.68 -10.30
CA GLN A 391 17.67 28.15 -9.77
C GLN A 391 17.23 27.40 -8.52
N VAL A 392 17.39 26.08 -8.52
CA VAL A 392 17.04 25.24 -7.36
C VAL A 392 18.00 25.51 -6.19
N ALA A 393 19.31 25.61 -6.46
CA ALA A 393 20.32 25.87 -5.43
C ALA A 393 20.12 27.26 -4.80
N GLU A 394 19.79 28.28 -5.60
CA GLU A 394 19.49 29.63 -5.10
C GLU A 394 18.23 29.64 -4.23
N THR A 395 17.16 28.96 -4.68
CA THR A 395 15.91 28.84 -3.90
C THR A 395 16.14 28.12 -2.57
N ALA A 396 16.88 27.01 -2.57
CA ALA A 396 17.21 26.27 -1.36
C ALA A 396 18.09 27.08 -0.39
N SER A 397 19.00 27.88 -0.92
CA SER A 397 19.84 28.78 -0.13
C SER A 397 19.04 29.88 0.55
N LEU A 398 18.06 30.46 -0.13
CA LEU A 398 17.14 31.46 0.42
C LEU A 398 16.25 30.86 1.53
N GLN A 399 15.66 29.69 1.29
CA GLN A 399 14.86 28.98 2.30
C GLN A 399 15.68 28.68 3.56
N ARG A 400 16.92 28.22 3.40
CA ARG A 400 17.79 27.93 4.52
C ARG A 400 18.17 29.20 5.32
N GLN A 401 18.31 30.33 4.64
CA GLN A 401 18.54 31.62 5.31
C GLN A 401 17.31 32.07 6.09
N GLU A 402 16.11 31.89 5.54
CA GLU A 402 14.83 32.18 6.24
C GLU A 402 14.66 31.30 7.48
N GLU A 403 14.90 29.99 7.36
CA GLU A 403 14.84 29.05 8.50
C GLU A 403 15.85 29.40 9.61
N LEU A 404 17.07 29.80 9.24
CA LEU A 404 18.08 30.23 10.22
C LEU A 404 17.68 31.53 10.91
N LEU A 405 17.10 32.46 10.18
CA LEU A 405 16.63 33.73 10.73
C LEU A 405 15.44 33.52 11.68
N GLU A 406 14.51 32.64 11.32
CA GLU A 406 13.39 32.26 12.19
C GLU A 406 13.89 31.58 13.47
N ALA A 407 14.84 30.65 13.36
CA ALA A 407 15.45 29.99 14.51
C ALA A 407 16.22 30.96 15.44
N GLU A 408 16.89 31.98 14.88
CA GLU A 408 17.53 33.05 15.67
C GLU A 408 16.51 33.94 16.39
N ILE A 409 15.39 34.27 15.74
CA ILE A 409 14.30 35.04 16.35
C ILE A 409 13.66 34.24 17.50
N GLU A 410 13.32 32.96 17.28
CA GLU A 410 12.76 32.10 18.31
C GLU A 410 13.71 31.92 19.51
N SER A 411 15.02 31.83 19.26
CA SER A 411 16.03 31.72 20.33
C SER A 411 16.18 33.02 21.12
N ALA A 412 16.01 34.17 20.48
CA ALA A 412 16.07 35.49 21.13
C ALA A 412 14.80 35.76 21.98
N ASP A 413 13.62 35.34 21.53
CA ASP A 413 12.36 35.46 22.27
C ASP A 413 12.31 34.48 23.47
N ALA A 414 12.98 33.33 23.39
CA ALA A 414 13.07 32.37 24.49
C ALA A 414 14.09 32.82 25.60
N ALA A 415 14.92 33.80 25.32
CA ALA A 415 15.96 34.31 26.24
C ALA A 415 15.51 35.58 26.98
N ASN A 416 14.32 36.16 26.71
CA ASN A 416 13.69 37.26 27.41
C ASN A 416 12.47 36.77 28.23
#